data_c72858c328334a3222c57586ed77f6b1
#
_entry.id   c72858c328334a3222c57586ed77f6b1
#
_cell.length_a   1.000
_cell.length_b   1.000
_cell.length_c   1.000
_cell.angle_alpha   90.00
_cell.angle_beta   90.00
_cell.angle_gamma   90.00
#
_symmetry.space_group_name_H-M   'P 1'
#
loop_
_entity.id
_entity.type
_entity.pdbx_description
1 polymer ?
#
loop_
_entity_poly.entity_id
_entity_poly.type
_entity_poly.pdbx_seq_one_letter_code
_entity_poly.pdbx_strand_id
1 'polypeptide(L)'
;MQCVAQVLWKSDVAKIGSWSDSLGVMPTMTSISSLESLTDRVIGGERITPKEALELYHLPLEELGALANHRRMLARTDAVDGKGNEIVTYIIDRNINYTNICNVYCKFCAFYRTEKEADSYVITLEEMDQKLDELTAVGGIQVLLQGGHHPKLGIDWYLDLLSHMREKYPHVNIHGFSPPEFNHFAEVFKMPLEEVIRRFKEAGLGSIPGGGGEILVDSVRNRIAPLKANSDQWLKVMEIAHGLGLNSSATMMFGHVETVEDRIEHLGRLRRQQDETGGFTAFICWTFQPENTKLRAEPVGSAEYLRMQALSRVFLDNFTNVQSSWVTQGPKIGQVALRYGANDFGSVMMEENVVSKAGANFRLESQEIENLIREAGYTPRRRNNWYELVD
;
A
#
# COMPACT_ATOMS: atom_id res chain seq x y z
N MET A 1 -26.31 -20.65 -12.38
CA MET A 1 -25.15 -19.84 -12.73
C MET A 1 -24.17 -20.62 -13.60
N GLN A 2 -24.55 -21.04 -14.78
CA GLN A 2 -23.72 -21.85 -15.69
C GLN A 2 -23.71 -21.28 -17.12
N CYS A 3 -23.91 -19.97 -17.29
CA CYS A 3 -24.19 -19.40 -18.60
C CYS A 3 -23.31 -18.20 -19.05
N VAL A 4 -22.13 -17.97 -18.46
CA VAL A 4 -21.24 -16.86 -18.88
C VAL A 4 -19.91 -17.32 -19.47
N ALA A 5 -19.54 -18.59 -19.34
CA ALA A 5 -18.23 -19.10 -19.77
C ALA A 5 -18.20 -19.63 -21.23
N GLN A 6 -19.28 -19.57 -22.02
CA GLN A 6 -19.36 -20.19 -23.36
C GLN A 6 -19.56 -19.24 -24.55
N VAL A 7 -19.52 -17.92 -24.37
CA VAL A 7 -19.93 -16.99 -25.47
C VAL A 7 -18.77 -16.29 -26.20
N LEU A 8 -17.54 -16.45 -25.82
CA LEU A 8 -16.43 -15.67 -26.44
C LEU A 8 -15.39 -16.47 -27.25
N TRP A 9 -15.62 -17.74 -27.61
CA TRP A 9 -14.57 -18.49 -28.35
C TRP A 9 -15.03 -19.34 -29.52
N LYS A 10 -16.05 -18.92 -30.28
CA LYS A 10 -16.34 -19.51 -31.61
C LYS A 10 -16.98 -18.47 -32.52
N SER A 11 -16.20 -17.63 -33.18
CA SER A 11 -16.48 -17.18 -34.56
C SER A 11 -15.32 -16.28 -35.07
N ASP A 12 -14.89 -16.58 -36.31
CA ASP A 12 -14.13 -15.72 -37.23
C ASP A 12 -12.59 -15.64 -37.11
N VAL A 13 -11.93 -16.79 -37.19
CA VAL A 13 -10.57 -16.85 -37.73
C VAL A 13 -10.58 -17.39 -39.17
N ALA A 14 -11.18 -16.65 -40.06
CA ALA A 14 -11.06 -16.90 -41.51
C ALA A 14 -11.39 -15.62 -42.28
N LYS A 15 -10.45 -14.68 -42.33
CA LYS A 15 -10.27 -13.66 -43.38
C LYS A 15 -9.45 -12.46 -42.83
N ILE A 16 -8.16 -12.59 -42.72
CA ILE A 16 -7.26 -11.43 -42.81
C ILE A 16 -6.05 -11.89 -43.63
N GLY A 17 -5.88 -11.26 -44.77
CA GLY A 17 -4.81 -11.51 -45.70
C GLY A 17 -3.44 -11.00 -45.15
N SER A 18 -2.44 -11.60 -45.70
CA SER A 18 -0.99 -11.36 -45.54
C SER A 18 -0.58 -9.94 -45.09
N TRP A 19 -0.09 -9.84 -43.88
CA TRP A 19 0.88 -8.86 -43.44
C TRP A 19 2.11 -9.64 -42.91
N SER A 20 3.19 -9.60 -43.70
CA SER A 20 4.45 -10.21 -43.35
C SER A 20 5.30 -9.22 -42.54
N ASP A 21 6.07 -9.81 -41.60
CA ASP A 21 7.28 -9.31 -40.96
C ASP A 21 7.13 -8.24 -39.85
N SER A 22 6.64 -8.67 -38.67
CA SER A 22 7.15 -8.27 -37.34
C SER A 22 6.38 -8.94 -36.18
N LEU A 23 6.18 -10.26 -36.23
CA LEU A 23 5.53 -11.00 -35.16
C LEU A 23 6.58 -11.67 -34.28
N GLY A 24 6.65 -11.23 -33.02
CA GLY A 24 7.34 -11.94 -31.96
C GLY A 24 6.88 -13.40 -31.88
N VAL A 25 7.78 -14.26 -31.47
CA VAL A 25 7.64 -15.72 -31.38
C VAL A 25 6.27 -16.11 -30.84
N MET A 26 5.43 -16.78 -31.66
CA MET A 26 4.18 -17.38 -31.17
C MET A 26 4.50 -18.39 -30.09
N PRO A 27 3.80 -18.39 -28.94
CA PRO A 27 4.00 -19.39 -27.91
C PRO A 27 3.71 -20.80 -28.44
N THR A 28 4.55 -21.77 -28.09
CA THR A 28 4.35 -23.17 -28.49
C THR A 28 3.11 -23.75 -27.81
N MET A 29 2.47 -24.77 -28.42
CA MET A 29 1.28 -25.44 -27.84
C MET A 29 1.53 -25.93 -26.40
N THR A 30 2.75 -26.32 -26.05
CA THR A 30 3.14 -26.71 -24.69
C THR A 30 3.09 -25.53 -23.70
N SER A 31 3.36 -24.31 -24.14
CA SER A 31 3.30 -23.09 -23.29
C SER A 31 1.85 -22.64 -23.05
N ILE A 32 0.96 -22.88 -23.99
CA ILE A 32 -0.48 -22.52 -23.85
C ILE A 32 -1.15 -23.46 -22.81
N SER A 33 -0.93 -24.76 -22.87
CA SER A 33 -1.50 -25.72 -21.90
C SER A 33 -0.97 -25.49 -20.47
N SER A 34 0.28 -25.04 -20.32
CA SER A 34 0.84 -24.72 -19.00
C SER A 34 0.23 -23.45 -18.40
N LEU A 35 -0.05 -22.46 -19.24
CA LEU A 35 -0.65 -21.18 -18.82
C LEU A 35 -2.14 -21.37 -18.47
N GLU A 36 -2.90 -22.16 -19.25
CA GLU A 36 -4.27 -22.54 -18.91
C GLU A 36 -4.33 -23.27 -17.55
N SER A 37 -3.45 -24.23 -17.32
CA SER A 37 -3.34 -24.91 -16.02
C SER A 37 -3.01 -23.95 -14.87
N LEU A 38 -2.14 -22.94 -15.09
CA LEU A 38 -1.80 -21.94 -14.10
C LEU A 38 -3.00 -21.03 -13.77
N THR A 39 -3.74 -20.60 -14.79
CA THR A 39 -4.96 -19.78 -14.58
C THR A 39 -6.03 -20.54 -13.82
N ASP A 40 -6.24 -21.83 -14.12
CA ASP A 40 -7.20 -22.69 -13.40
C ASP A 40 -6.80 -22.84 -11.91
N ARG A 41 -5.54 -22.98 -11.61
CA ARG A 41 -5.03 -23.02 -10.23
C ARG A 41 -5.25 -21.68 -9.50
N VAL A 42 -5.02 -20.57 -10.18
CA VAL A 42 -5.33 -19.24 -9.63
C VAL A 42 -6.83 -19.11 -9.33
N ILE A 43 -7.70 -19.54 -10.23
CA ILE A 43 -9.15 -19.57 -10.03
C ILE A 43 -9.53 -20.49 -8.86
N GLY A 44 -8.86 -21.64 -8.73
CA GLY A 44 -9.06 -22.57 -7.60
C GLY A 44 -8.57 -22.04 -6.24
N GLY A 45 -7.95 -20.86 -6.20
CA GLY A 45 -7.44 -20.27 -4.96
C GLY A 45 -6.05 -20.75 -4.56
N GLU A 46 -5.36 -21.52 -5.40
CA GLU A 46 -4.05 -22.06 -5.08
C GLU A 46 -2.98 -20.97 -5.05
N ARG A 47 -1.96 -21.23 -4.21
CA ARG A 47 -0.77 -20.37 -4.10
C ARG A 47 0.12 -20.55 -5.33
N ILE A 48 0.61 -19.42 -5.86
CA ILE A 48 1.55 -19.41 -6.99
C ILE A 48 2.97 -19.11 -6.53
N THR A 49 3.94 -19.59 -7.30
CA THR A 49 5.37 -19.33 -7.11
C THR A 49 5.79 -17.98 -7.70
N PRO A 50 6.97 -17.44 -7.32
CA PRO A 50 7.52 -16.22 -7.96
C PRO A 50 7.70 -16.35 -9.48
N LYS A 51 8.09 -17.54 -9.96
CA LYS A 51 8.22 -17.80 -11.41
C LYS A 51 6.87 -17.71 -12.13
N GLU A 52 5.83 -18.35 -11.56
CA GLU A 52 4.47 -18.29 -12.10
C GLU A 52 3.89 -16.87 -12.05
N ALA A 53 4.22 -16.08 -11.02
CA ALA A 53 3.85 -14.66 -10.96
C ALA A 53 4.47 -13.86 -12.11
N LEU A 54 5.71 -14.15 -12.49
CA LEU A 54 6.36 -13.53 -13.64
C LEU A 54 5.68 -13.96 -14.96
N GLU A 55 5.25 -15.20 -15.09
CA GLU A 55 4.47 -15.66 -16.24
C GLU A 55 3.13 -14.91 -16.35
N LEU A 56 2.40 -14.79 -15.23
CA LEU A 56 1.14 -14.06 -15.17
C LEU A 56 1.30 -12.54 -15.43
N TYR A 57 2.44 -11.96 -15.05
CA TYR A 57 2.71 -10.54 -15.31
C TYR A 57 2.64 -10.21 -16.82
N HIS A 58 2.96 -11.15 -17.69
CA HIS A 58 2.96 -10.97 -19.13
C HIS A 58 1.59 -11.23 -19.81
N LEU A 59 0.57 -11.62 -19.05
CA LEU A 59 -0.78 -11.74 -19.58
C LEU A 59 -1.32 -10.42 -20.12
N PRO A 60 -2.28 -10.43 -21.05
CA PRO A 60 -3.11 -9.27 -21.34
C PRO A 60 -3.67 -8.68 -20.05
N LEU A 61 -3.72 -7.35 -19.98
CA LEU A 61 -4.06 -6.65 -18.73
C LEU A 61 -5.45 -7.04 -18.22
N GLU A 62 -6.40 -7.21 -19.11
CA GLU A 62 -7.79 -7.56 -18.81
C GLU A 62 -7.91 -9.00 -18.26
N GLU A 63 -7.10 -9.93 -18.77
CA GLU A 63 -7.08 -11.31 -18.30
C GLU A 63 -6.50 -11.39 -16.88
N LEU A 64 -5.37 -10.72 -16.64
CA LEU A 64 -4.80 -10.63 -15.30
C LEU A 64 -5.75 -9.92 -14.33
N GLY A 65 -6.45 -8.87 -14.78
CA GLY A 65 -7.46 -8.17 -14.00
C GLY A 65 -8.64 -9.08 -13.63
N ALA A 66 -9.11 -9.92 -14.56
CA ALA A 66 -10.19 -10.89 -14.29
C ALA A 66 -9.77 -11.93 -13.22
N LEU A 67 -8.54 -12.47 -13.29
CA LEU A 67 -7.99 -13.36 -12.29
C LEU A 67 -7.90 -12.68 -10.92
N ALA A 68 -7.43 -11.45 -10.89
CA ALA A 68 -7.30 -10.67 -9.66
C ALA A 68 -8.68 -10.36 -9.04
N ASN A 69 -9.68 -10.02 -9.85
CA ASN A 69 -11.04 -9.81 -9.37
C ASN A 69 -11.64 -11.10 -8.81
N HIS A 70 -11.36 -12.25 -9.43
CA HIS A 70 -11.75 -13.55 -8.88
C HIS A 70 -11.09 -13.83 -7.52
N ARG A 71 -9.79 -13.63 -7.40
CA ARG A 71 -9.06 -13.77 -6.12
C ARG A 71 -9.58 -12.81 -5.03
N ARG A 72 -9.97 -11.58 -5.41
CA ARG A 72 -10.63 -10.64 -4.52
C ARG A 72 -11.92 -11.22 -3.95
N MET A 73 -12.72 -11.89 -4.78
CA MET A 73 -13.96 -12.53 -4.33
C MET A 73 -13.67 -13.65 -3.32
N LEU A 74 -12.68 -14.51 -3.59
CA LEU A 74 -12.29 -15.58 -2.67
C LEU A 74 -11.84 -15.04 -1.31
N ALA A 75 -11.12 -13.93 -1.27
CA ALA A 75 -10.56 -13.37 -0.04
C ALA A 75 -11.61 -12.91 0.98
N ARG A 76 -12.86 -12.66 0.58
CA ARG A 76 -13.93 -12.13 1.45
C ARG A 76 -15.27 -12.84 1.31
N THR A 77 -15.30 -14.03 0.77
CA THR A 77 -16.55 -14.78 0.54
C THR A 77 -17.40 -14.90 1.80
N ASP A 78 -16.78 -15.22 2.92
CA ASP A 78 -17.46 -15.48 4.19
C ASP A 78 -17.56 -14.24 5.10
N ALA A 79 -17.02 -13.11 4.67
CA ALA A 79 -17.07 -11.88 5.47
C ALA A 79 -18.44 -11.23 5.39
N VAL A 80 -18.84 -10.52 6.50
CA VAL A 80 -20.06 -9.71 6.57
C VAL A 80 -21.30 -10.51 6.17
N ASP A 81 -21.53 -11.64 6.84
CA ASP A 81 -22.66 -12.56 6.58
C ASP A 81 -22.80 -12.97 5.11
N GLY A 82 -21.66 -13.23 4.44
CA GLY A 82 -21.60 -13.62 3.03
C GLY A 82 -21.68 -12.48 2.03
N LYS A 83 -21.74 -11.22 2.47
CA LYS A 83 -21.82 -10.04 1.60
C LYS A 83 -20.48 -9.33 1.40
N GLY A 84 -19.37 -9.88 1.91
CA GLY A 84 -18.06 -9.26 1.84
C GLY A 84 -17.59 -8.92 0.41
N ASN A 85 -18.07 -9.66 -0.58
CA ASN A 85 -17.77 -9.41 -2.00
C ASN A 85 -18.51 -8.22 -2.60
N GLU A 86 -19.63 -7.81 -2.01
CA GLU A 86 -20.42 -6.65 -2.45
C GLU A 86 -19.88 -5.34 -1.87
N ILE A 87 -19.00 -5.41 -0.86
CA ILE A 87 -18.52 -4.28 -0.09
C ILE A 87 -17.13 -3.86 -0.56
N VAL A 88 -16.95 -2.55 -0.71
CA VAL A 88 -15.65 -1.88 -0.78
C VAL A 88 -15.56 -0.91 0.40
N THR A 89 -14.49 -1.06 1.17
CA THR A 89 -14.27 -0.25 2.36
C THR A 89 -13.49 1.02 2.07
N TYR A 90 -13.63 2.04 2.94
CA TYR A 90 -12.81 3.25 2.98
C TYR A 90 -12.69 3.75 4.42
N ILE A 91 -11.75 4.66 4.67
CA ILE A 91 -11.53 5.25 5.99
C ILE A 91 -11.49 6.78 5.89
N ILE A 92 -11.94 7.45 6.94
CA ILE A 92 -11.72 8.89 7.11
C ILE A 92 -10.55 9.04 8.08
N ASP A 93 -9.40 9.44 7.54
CA ASP A 93 -8.20 9.71 8.31
C ASP A 93 -7.48 10.98 7.83
N ARG A 94 -6.46 11.38 8.57
CA ARG A 94 -5.60 12.51 8.23
C ARG A 94 -4.14 12.07 8.27
N ASN A 95 -3.37 12.38 7.23
CA ASN A 95 -1.93 12.24 7.25
C ASN A 95 -1.30 13.45 7.93
N ILE A 96 -0.67 13.25 9.09
CA ILE A 96 0.03 14.30 9.82
C ILE A 96 1.51 13.98 9.84
N ASN A 97 2.31 14.90 9.30
CA ASN A 97 3.76 14.80 9.37
C ASN A 97 4.24 15.63 10.55
N TYR A 98 4.75 14.98 11.59
CA TYR A 98 5.18 15.67 12.81
C TYR A 98 6.49 16.48 12.64
N THR A 99 7.28 16.16 11.62
CA THR A 99 8.46 16.93 11.21
C THR A 99 8.85 16.62 9.76
N ASN A 100 9.42 17.58 9.06
CA ASN A 100 10.08 17.36 7.77
C ASN A 100 11.62 17.29 7.90
N ILE A 101 12.17 17.50 9.10
CA ILE A 101 13.61 17.41 9.34
C ILE A 101 14.05 15.94 9.27
N CYS A 102 14.96 15.61 8.34
CA CYS A 102 15.37 14.24 8.09
C CYS A 102 16.84 14.15 7.69
N ASN A 103 17.57 13.20 8.27
CA ASN A 103 18.99 12.95 7.98
C ASN A 103 19.25 11.75 7.04
N VAL A 104 18.20 11.19 6.41
CA VAL A 104 18.33 10.02 5.51
C VAL A 104 18.55 10.41 4.05
N TYR A 105 18.04 11.57 3.64
CA TYR A 105 18.24 12.13 2.29
C TYR A 105 17.85 11.19 1.13
N CYS A 106 16.72 10.49 1.26
CA CYS A 106 16.23 9.60 0.22
C CYS A 106 16.09 10.33 -1.12
N LYS A 107 16.60 9.75 -2.21
CA LYS A 107 16.62 10.39 -3.54
C LYS A 107 15.23 10.58 -4.13
N PHE A 108 14.25 9.79 -3.70
CA PHE A 108 12.87 9.83 -4.15
C PHE A 108 11.96 10.75 -3.32
N CYS A 109 12.45 11.30 -2.20
CA CYS A 109 11.64 12.13 -1.30
C CYS A 109 11.83 13.62 -1.60
N ALA A 110 10.74 14.32 -1.92
CA ALA A 110 10.70 15.76 -2.10
C ALA A 110 10.37 16.54 -0.82
N PHE A 111 9.97 15.82 0.24
CA PHE A 111 9.44 16.40 1.47
C PHE A 111 10.52 16.78 2.50
N TYR A 112 11.62 16.00 2.58
CA TYR A 112 12.61 16.19 3.65
C TYR A 112 13.27 17.58 3.60
N ARG A 113 13.64 18.06 4.80
CA ARG A 113 14.44 19.26 5.01
C ARG A 113 15.61 18.98 5.95
N THR A 114 16.61 19.82 5.88
CA THR A 114 17.63 19.93 6.92
C THR A 114 17.17 20.97 7.96
N GLU A 115 17.69 20.91 9.18
CA GLU A 115 17.34 21.88 10.26
C GLU A 115 17.61 23.36 9.89
N LYS A 116 18.43 23.61 8.88
CA LYS A 116 18.83 24.96 8.46
C LYS A 116 17.90 25.57 7.40
N GLU A 117 17.01 24.81 6.83
CA GLU A 117 16.09 25.27 5.81
C GLU A 117 14.92 26.05 6.46
N ALA A 118 14.51 27.15 5.83
CA ALA A 118 13.54 28.08 6.42
C ALA A 118 12.14 27.47 6.62
N ASP A 119 11.79 26.44 5.85
CA ASP A 119 10.52 25.70 5.93
C ASP A 119 10.66 24.37 6.71
N SER A 120 11.74 24.20 7.47
CA SER A 120 11.87 23.08 8.40
C SER A 120 11.01 23.30 9.64
N TYR A 121 10.38 22.24 10.15
CA TYR A 121 9.51 22.31 11.32
C TYR A 121 9.52 21.05 12.18
N VAL A 122 9.09 21.22 13.41
CA VAL A 122 8.59 20.17 14.32
C VAL A 122 7.23 20.66 14.79
N ILE A 123 6.20 19.83 14.68
CA ILE A 123 4.83 20.20 15.05
C ILE A 123 4.71 20.49 16.54
N THR A 124 3.92 21.49 16.91
CA THR A 124 3.56 21.78 18.31
C THR A 124 2.31 20.98 18.72
N LEU A 125 2.07 20.86 20.03
CA LEU A 125 0.83 20.22 20.53
C LEU A 125 -0.41 20.98 20.11
N GLU A 126 -0.36 22.32 20.06
CA GLU A 126 -1.47 23.16 19.60
C GLU A 126 -1.82 22.93 18.13
N GLU A 127 -0.81 22.79 17.26
CA GLU A 127 -1.01 22.46 15.85
C GLU A 127 -1.54 21.05 15.69
N MET A 128 -1.09 20.09 16.50
CA MET A 128 -1.60 18.72 16.54
C MET A 128 -3.08 18.72 16.94
N ASP A 129 -3.42 19.43 18.00
CA ASP A 129 -4.80 19.56 18.48
C ASP A 129 -5.73 20.14 17.42
N GLN A 130 -5.32 21.23 16.77
CA GLN A 130 -6.11 21.81 15.69
C GLN A 130 -6.40 20.78 14.58
N LYS A 131 -5.38 20.03 14.16
CA LYS A 131 -5.52 19.01 13.13
C LYS A 131 -6.44 17.87 13.55
N LEU A 132 -6.40 17.45 14.81
CA LEU A 132 -7.25 16.39 15.35
C LEU A 132 -8.69 16.85 15.59
N ASP A 133 -8.90 18.11 15.99
CA ASP A 133 -10.23 18.73 16.09
C ASP A 133 -10.91 18.79 14.71
N GLU A 134 -10.18 19.21 13.67
CA GLU A 134 -10.68 19.20 12.28
C GLU A 134 -11.00 17.79 11.78
N LEU A 135 -10.15 16.81 12.09
CA LEU A 135 -10.39 15.39 11.76
C LEU A 135 -11.65 14.86 12.43
N THR A 136 -11.79 15.12 13.73
CA THR A 136 -12.93 14.66 14.53
C THR A 136 -14.24 15.28 14.08
N ALA A 137 -14.22 16.57 13.67
CA ALA A 137 -15.40 17.29 13.19
C ALA A 137 -16.03 16.66 11.94
N VAL A 138 -15.25 15.93 11.12
CA VAL A 138 -15.74 15.20 9.95
C VAL A 138 -15.94 13.71 10.21
N GLY A 139 -15.88 13.29 11.47
CA GLY A 139 -16.04 11.90 11.87
C GLY A 139 -14.85 11.01 11.54
N GLY A 140 -13.64 11.58 11.43
CA GLY A 140 -12.41 10.83 11.25
C GLY A 140 -12.01 10.08 12.53
N ILE A 141 -11.42 8.91 12.35
CA ILE A 141 -11.13 7.96 13.43
C ILE A 141 -9.68 7.49 13.47
N GLN A 142 -8.85 8.01 12.59
CA GLN A 142 -7.44 7.64 12.51
C GLN A 142 -6.57 8.81 12.06
N VAL A 143 -5.36 8.84 12.56
CA VAL A 143 -4.28 9.66 12.01
C VAL A 143 -3.18 8.75 11.47
N LEU A 144 -2.70 9.04 10.25
CA LEU A 144 -1.46 8.51 9.71
C LEU A 144 -0.33 9.45 10.14
N LEU A 145 0.42 9.06 11.18
CA LEU A 145 1.44 9.89 11.82
C LEU A 145 2.84 9.45 11.40
N GLN A 146 3.47 10.17 10.48
CA GLN A 146 4.82 9.89 10.00
C GLN A 146 5.64 11.18 9.90
N GLY A 147 6.97 11.07 9.95
CA GLY A 147 7.83 12.24 9.84
C GLY A 147 9.21 11.94 9.29
N GLY A 148 10.05 12.96 9.28
CA GLY A 148 11.48 12.82 8.99
C GLY A 148 12.22 12.14 10.14
N HIS A 149 13.37 11.54 9.84
CA HIS A 149 14.30 11.01 10.84
C HIS A 149 15.04 12.18 11.51
N HIS A 150 14.41 12.78 12.53
CA HIS A 150 14.96 13.93 13.23
C HIS A 150 16.11 13.52 14.12
N PRO A 151 17.33 14.10 13.95
CA PRO A 151 18.55 13.59 14.61
C PRO A 151 18.65 13.89 16.10
N LYS A 152 17.78 14.75 16.67
CA LYS A 152 17.92 15.28 18.03
C LYS A 152 16.71 15.15 18.93
N LEU A 153 15.52 14.83 18.39
CA LEU A 153 14.35 14.62 19.23
C LEU A 153 14.54 13.39 20.10
N GLY A 154 14.41 13.58 21.41
CA GLY A 154 14.51 12.49 22.40
C GLY A 154 13.23 11.68 22.50
N ILE A 155 13.32 10.51 23.13
CA ILE A 155 12.18 9.61 23.28
C ILE A 155 11.00 10.28 24.00
N ASP A 156 11.28 11.10 25.02
CA ASP A 156 10.24 11.74 25.84
C ASP A 156 9.32 12.62 24.99
N TRP A 157 9.87 13.34 24.00
CA TRP A 157 9.06 14.14 23.09
C TRP A 157 8.02 13.29 22.33
N TYR A 158 8.41 12.11 21.86
CA TYR A 158 7.50 11.19 21.15
C TYR A 158 6.47 10.57 22.08
N LEU A 159 6.88 10.18 23.29
CA LEU A 159 5.97 9.60 24.27
C LEU A 159 4.95 10.63 24.78
N ASP A 160 5.38 11.86 25.00
CA ASP A 160 4.50 12.97 25.40
C ASP A 160 3.48 13.27 24.28
N LEU A 161 3.91 13.33 23.02
CA LEU A 161 3.02 13.51 21.89
C LEU A 161 1.95 12.40 21.80
N LEU A 162 2.36 11.12 21.89
CA LEU A 162 1.45 9.99 21.84
C LEU A 162 0.47 9.98 23.02
N SER A 163 0.95 10.22 24.23
CA SER A 163 0.15 10.27 25.45
C SER A 163 -0.90 11.40 25.37
N HIS A 164 -0.46 12.59 24.94
CA HIS A 164 -1.36 13.73 24.74
C HIS A 164 -2.48 13.41 23.74
N MET A 165 -2.14 12.83 22.59
CA MET A 165 -3.12 12.46 21.57
C MET A 165 -4.11 11.40 22.11
N ARG A 166 -3.62 10.38 22.80
CA ARG A 166 -4.44 9.32 23.38
C ARG A 166 -5.38 9.83 24.46
N GLU A 167 -4.92 10.73 25.32
CA GLU A 167 -5.72 11.28 26.41
C GLU A 167 -6.82 12.20 25.90
N LYS A 168 -6.48 13.08 24.94
CA LYS A 168 -7.42 14.09 24.43
C LYS A 168 -8.35 13.54 23.34
N TYR A 169 -7.88 12.57 22.53
CA TYR A 169 -8.60 11.99 21.39
C TYR A 169 -8.66 10.46 21.45
N PRO A 170 -9.23 9.86 22.51
CA PRO A 170 -9.18 8.42 22.76
C PRO A 170 -9.86 7.56 21.69
N HIS A 171 -10.73 8.17 20.85
CA HIS A 171 -11.41 7.52 19.73
C HIS A 171 -10.62 7.54 18.42
N VAL A 172 -9.50 8.25 18.37
CA VAL A 172 -8.64 8.35 17.18
C VAL A 172 -7.51 7.35 17.29
N ASN A 173 -7.45 6.40 16.34
CA ASN A 173 -6.32 5.47 16.25
C ASN A 173 -5.07 6.19 15.77
N ILE A 174 -3.95 5.99 16.45
CA ILE A 174 -2.64 6.47 16.02
C ILE A 174 -1.98 5.36 15.20
N HIS A 175 -2.08 5.49 13.85
CA HIS A 175 -1.36 4.66 12.88
C HIS A 175 -0.05 5.37 12.56
N GLY A 176 1.00 5.09 13.32
CA GLY A 176 2.16 5.97 13.38
C GLY A 176 3.49 5.27 13.25
N PHE A 177 4.42 6.05 12.76
CA PHE A 177 5.83 5.77 12.57
C PHE A 177 6.11 4.56 11.67
N SER A 178 6.91 4.77 10.65
CA SER A 178 7.30 3.70 9.75
C SER A 178 8.42 2.84 10.36
N PRO A 179 8.64 1.60 9.87
CA PRO A 179 9.77 0.77 10.30
C PRO A 179 11.15 1.44 10.22
N PRO A 180 11.49 2.24 9.19
CA PRO A 180 12.73 3.01 9.20
C PRO A 180 12.82 4.03 10.34
N GLU A 181 11.69 4.66 10.72
CA GLU A 181 11.66 5.57 11.88
C GLU A 181 11.97 4.81 13.18
N PHE A 182 11.41 3.61 13.38
CA PHE A 182 11.72 2.80 14.56
C PHE A 182 13.18 2.36 14.63
N ASN A 183 13.81 2.00 13.51
CA ASN A 183 15.25 1.74 13.48
C ASN A 183 16.05 2.99 13.86
N HIS A 184 15.68 4.16 13.32
CA HIS A 184 16.28 5.43 13.68
C HIS A 184 16.12 5.77 15.18
N PHE A 185 14.92 5.56 15.74
CA PHE A 185 14.66 5.77 17.17
C PHE A 185 15.54 4.88 18.06
N ALA A 186 15.67 3.59 17.71
CA ALA A 186 16.52 2.67 18.44
C ALA A 186 17.99 3.14 18.48
N GLU A 187 18.48 3.68 17.35
CA GLU A 187 19.85 4.24 17.25
C GLU A 187 20.00 5.53 18.05
N VAL A 188 19.10 6.50 17.91
CA VAL A 188 19.17 7.81 18.57
C VAL A 188 18.98 7.67 20.07
N PHE A 189 18.04 6.83 20.52
CA PHE A 189 17.78 6.62 21.95
C PHE A 189 18.75 5.62 22.59
N LYS A 190 19.59 4.95 21.79
CA LYS A 190 20.49 3.88 22.24
C LYS A 190 19.75 2.80 23.03
N MET A 191 18.61 2.40 22.53
CA MET A 191 17.67 1.48 23.17
C MET A 191 17.38 0.28 22.27
N PRO A 192 17.17 -0.92 22.81
CA PRO A 192 16.71 -2.07 22.01
C PRO A 192 15.43 -1.74 21.24
N LEU A 193 15.35 -2.16 19.98
CA LEU A 193 14.21 -1.87 19.11
C LEU A 193 12.86 -2.31 19.71
N GLU A 194 12.81 -3.51 20.29
CA GLU A 194 11.61 -4.04 20.96
C GLU A 194 11.14 -3.14 22.11
N GLU A 195 12.09 -2.64 22.91
CA GLU A 195 11.80 -1.73 24.01
C GLU A 195 11.23 -0.39 23.52
N VAL A 196 11.76 0.14 22.42
CA VAL A 196 11.22 1.37 21.79
C VAL A 196 9.77 1.13 21.36
N ILE A 197 9.50 0.05 20.60
CA ILE A 197 8.16 -0.25 20.10
C ILE A 197 7.18 -0.47 21.25
N ARG A 198 7.61 -1.19 22.32
CA ARG A 198 6.80 -1.43 23.50
C ARG A 198 6.42 -0.13 24.22
N ARG A 199 7.35 0.79 24.42
CA ARG A 199 7.10 2.08 25.07
C ARG A 199 6.16 2.96 24.24
N PHE A 200 6.32 2.97 22.92
CA PHE A 200 5.42 3.69 22.01
C PHE A 200 3.99 3.11 22.06
N LYS A 201 3.85 1.79 22.09
CA LYS A 201 2.55 1.12 22.29
C LYS A 201 1.92 1.53 23.62
N GLU A 202 2.67 1.50 24.72
CA GLU A 202 2.20 1.89 26.05
C GLU A 202 1.75 3.36 26.09
N ALA A 203 2.43 4.25 25.34
CA ALA A 203 2.08 5.66 25.22
C ALA A 203 0.86 5.94 24.35
N GLY A 204 0.40 4.96 23.55
CA GLY A 204 -0.84 5.12 22.76
C GLY A 204 -0.75 4.79 21.28
N LEU A 205 0.40 4.34 20.78
CA LEU A 205 0.51 3.87 19.40
C LEU A 205 -0.42 2.67 19.19
N GLY A 206 -1.31 2.75 18.19
CA GLY A 206 -2.32 1.72 17.90
C GLY A 206 -1.90 0.75 16.79
N SER A 207 -1.13 1.20 15.80
CA SER A 207 -0.71 0.40 14.66
C SER A 207 0.44 1.06 13.90
N ILE A 208 1.12 0.32 13.01
CA ILE A 208 2.29 0.78 12.26
C ILE A 208 2.02 0.80 10.75
N PRO A 209 2.20 1.93 10.04
CA PRO A 209 2.10 1.98 8.59
C PRO A 209 3.28 1.29 7.89
N GLY A 210 3.03 0.71 6.72
CA GLY A 210 4.03 0.07 5.88
C GLY A 210 5.01 1.02 5.19
N GLY A 211 5.00 2.30 5.55
CA GLY A 211 5.90 3.31 4.99
C GLY A 211 7.36 2.88 5.04
N GLY A 212 8.16 3.35 4.10
CA GLY A 212 9.56 2.98 4.01
C GLY A 212 9.84 1.59 3.46
N GLY A 213 8.81 0.83 3.07
CA GLY A 213 8.95 -0.45 2.36
C GLY A 213 9.56 -0.28 0.98
N GLU A 214 9.14 0.73 0.25
CA GLU A 214 9.47 0.97 -1.17
C GLU A 214 9.59 -0.34 -1.95
N ILE A 215 10.81 -0.84 -2.16
CA ILE A 215 11.13 -2.20 -2.62
C ILE A 215 12.03 -2.88 -1.58
N LEU A 216 11.62 -4.03 -1.05
CA LEU A 216 12.37 -4.81 -0.05
C LEU A 216 13.43 -5.71 -0.71
N VAL A 217 14.27 -5.09 -1.55
CA VAL A 217 15.44 -5.68 -2.20
C VAL A 217 16.61 -4.73 -2.02
N ASP A 218 17.65 -5.13 -1.33
CA ASP A 218 18.72 -4.22 -0.87
C ASP A 218 19.54 -3.62 -2.01
N SER A 219 19.69 -4.31 -3.14
CA SER A 219 20.32 -3.74 -4.34
C SER A 219 19.56 -2.52 -4.88
N VAL A 220 18.23 -2.52 -4.78
CA VAL A 220 17.36 -1.39 -5.14
C VAL A 220 17.43 -0.31 -4.06
N ARG A 221 17.25 -0.69 -2.76
CA ARG A 221 17.25 0.24 -1.63
C ARG A 221 18.51 1.08 -1.55
N ASN A 222 19.69 0.46 -1.74
CA ASN A 222 20.99 1.14 -1.73
C ASN A 222 21.14 2.17 -2.86
N ARG A 223 20.43 2.00 -3.97
CA ARG A 223 20.41 2.98 -5.08
C ARG A 223 19.57 4.21 -4.77
N ILE A 224 18.43 4.03 -4.07
CA ILE A 224 17.43 5.09 -3.86
C ILE A 224 17.52 5.76 -2.49
N ALA A 225 17.96 5.04 -1.45
CA ALA A 225 18.03 5.52 -0.07
C ALA A 225 19.10 4.75 0.75
N PRO A 226 20.40 4.95 0.49
CA PRO A 226 21.48 4.16 1.08
C PRO A 226 21.64 4.32 2.60
N LEU A 227 21.07 5.37 3.20
CA LEU A 227 21.09 5.62 4.64
C LEU A 227 19.82 5.17 5.34
N LYS A 228 18.89 4.54 4.64
CA LYS A 228 17.63 4.04 5.20
C LYS A 228 17.78 2.59 5.65
N ALA A 229 16.96 2.16 6.60
CA ALA A 229 16.90 0.77 7.03
C ALA A 229 16.87 -0.20 5.83
N ASN A 230 17.65 -1.28 5.90
CA ASN A 230 17.65 -2.32 4.89
C ASN A 230 16.36 -3.18 4.96
N SER A 231 16.23 -4.13 4.03
CA SER A 231 15.02 -4.96 3.93
C SER A 231 14.76 -5.78 5.18
N ASP A 232 15.79 -6.40 5.74
CA ASP A 232 15.66 -7.25 6.92
C ASP A 232 15.36 -6.42 8.18
N GLN A 233 15.93 -5.24 8.30
CA GLN A 233 15.61 -4.29 9.38
C GLN A 233 14.14 -3.84 9.31
N TRP A 234 13.61 -3.59 8.11
CA TRP A 234 12.21 -3.25 7.93
C TRP A 234 11.28 -4.40 8.37
N LEU A 235 11.55 -5.62 7.91
CA LEU A 235 10.80 -6.82 8.29
C LEU A 235 10.90 -7.11 9.79
N LYS A 236 12.07 -6.90 10.41
CA LYS A 236 12.26 -7.12 11.85
C LYS A 236 11.42 -6.19 12.71
N VAL A 237 11.23 -4.93 12.31
CA VAL A 237 10.29 -4.02 13.02
C VAL A 237 8.88 -4.58 12.99
N MET A 238 8.42 -5.04 11.81
CA MET A 238 7.07 -5.60 11.67
C MET A 238 6.90 -6.89 12.47
N GLU A 239 7.88 -7.78 12.45
CA GLU A 239 7.89 -9.01 13.27
C GLU A 239 7.70 -8.69 14.76
N ILE A 240 8.50 -7.76 15.30
CA ILE A 240 8.44 -7.35 16.71
C ILE A 240 7.08 -6.70 17.00
N ALA A 241 6.63 -5.78 16.14
CA ALA A 241 5.35 -5.09 16.32
C ALA A 241 4.18 -6.08 16.36
N HIS A 242 4.14 -7.03 15.42
CA HIS A 242 3.12 -8.08 15.39
C HIS A 242 3.18 -8.97 16.64
N GLY A 243 4.38 -9.35 17.09
CA GLY A 243 4.60 -10.10 18.33
C GLY A 243 4.10 -9.35 19.58
N LEU A 244 4.15 -8.03 19.56
CA LEU A 244 3.60 -7.16 20.60
C LEU A 244 2.09 -6.88 20.44
N GLY A 245 1.43 -7.44 19.40
CA GLY A 245 0.01 -7.24 19.12
C GLY A 245 -0.33 -5.90 18.47
N LEU A 246 0.65 -5.25 17.82
CA LEU A 246 0.42 -4.10 16.94
C LEU A 246 0.26 -4.60 15.51
N ASN A 247 -0.90 -4.35 14.89
CA ASN A 247 -1.10 -4.62 13.48
C ASN A 247 -0.39 -3.56 12.61
N SER A 248 -0.19 -3.90 11.34
CA SER A 248 0.43 -2.98 10.41
C SER A 248 -0.17 -3.08 9.00
N SER A 249 0.13 -2.11 8.14
CA SER A 249 -0.05 -2.25 6.71
C SER A 249 1.28 -2.64 6.03
N ALA A 250 1.21 -3.09 4.79
CA ALA A 250 2.37 -3.31 3.94
C ALA A 250 2.25 -2.48 2.66
N THR A 251 3.37 -1.91 2.19
CA THR A 251 3.35 -1.03 1.02
C THR A 251 4.45 -1.39 0.04
N MET A 252 4.23 -1.09 -1.24
CA MET A 252 5.24 -1.12 -2.29
C MET A 252 5.20 0.17 -3.10
N MET A 253 6.32 0.87 -3.23
CA MET A 253 6.50 1.97 -4.19
C MET A 253 7.32 1.45 -5.36
N PHE A 254 6.78 1.49 -6.57
CA PHE A 254 7.42 0.95 -7.76
C PHE A 254 7.41 1.95 -8.94
N GLY A 255 8.10 1.62 -10.02
CA GLY A 255 8.20 2.45 -11.22
C GLY A 255 9.39 3.42 -11.15
N HIS A 256 10.52 2.98 -10.57
CA HIS A 256 11.74 3.80 -10.50
C HIS A 256 12.97 3.10 -11.07
N VAL A 257 13.70 2.27 -10.30
CA VAL A 257 14.97 1.66 -10.73
C VAL A 257 14.98 0.14 -10.57
N GLU A 258 13.92 -0.41 -10.03
CA GLU A 258 13.70 -1.83 -9.81
C GLU A 258 13.28 -2.55 -11.09
N THR A 259 13.41 -3.87 -11.11
CA THR A 259 12.87 -4.77 -12.13
C THR A 259 11.53 -5.37 -11.67
N VAL A 260 10.85 -6.11 -12.56
CA VAL A 260 9.63 -6.86 -12.21
C VAL A 260 9.94 -7.97 -11.21
N GLU A 261 11.09 -8.63 -11.36
CA GLU A 261 11.58 -9.64 -10.44
C GLU A 261 11.82 -9.06 -9.04
N ASP A 262 12.36 -7.85 -8.93
CA ASP A 262 12.52 -7.15 -7.64
C ASP A 262 11.16 -6.88 -6.97
N ARG A 263 10.12 -6.53 -7.75
CA ARG A 263 8.76 -6.35 -7.25
C ARG A 263 8.17 -7.67 -6.74
N ILE A 264 8.36 -8.76 -7.47
CA ILE A 264 7.91 -10.10 -7.09
C ILE A 264 8.65 -10.59 -5.83
N GLU A 265 9.96 -10.36 -5.72
CA GLU A 265 10.72 -10.68 -4.50
C GLU A 265 10.22 -9.87 -3.30
N HIS A 266 9.93 -8.58 -3.49
CA HIS A 266 9.28 -7.75 -2.45
C HIS A 266 7.97 -8.38 -1.97
N LEU A 267 7.06 -8.72 -2.90
CA LEU A 267 5.80 -9.39 -2.56
C LEU A 267 6.05 -10.73 -1.85
N GLY A 268 7.07 -11.48 -2.30
CA GLY A 268 7.46 -12.76 -1.69
C GLY A 268 7.92 -12.61 -0.24
N ARG A 269 8.68 -11.56 0.09
CA ARG A 269 9.10 -11.25 1.47
C ARG A 269 7.91 -10.88 2.35
N LEU A 270 6.98 -10.04 1.85
CA LEU A 270 5.77 -9.69 2.59
C LEU A 270 4.87 -10.89 2.82
N ARG A 271 4.69 -11.76 1.81
CA ARG A 271 3.90 -12.98 1.94
C ARG A 271 4.47 -13.93 2.99
N ARG A 272 5.80 -14.15 3.02
CA ARG A 272 6.45 -14.94 4.06
C ARG A 272 6.25 -14.36 5.45
N GLN A 273 6.46 -13.05 5.62
CA GLN A 273 6.23 -12.36 6.89
C GLN A 273 4.77 -12.49 7.35
N GLN A 274 3.81 -12.41 6.43
CA GLN A 274 2.40 -12.60 6.74
C GLN A 274 2.07 -14.04 7.14
N ASP A 275 2.68 -15.05 6.50
CA ASP A 275 2.55 -16.45 6.90
C ASP A 275 3.06 -16.68 8.34
N GLU A 276 4.13 -15.99 8.72
CA GLU A 276 4.78 -16.13 10.03
C GLU A 276 4.05 -15.38 11.14
N THR A 277 3.50 -14.20 10.85
CA THR A 277 3.01 -13.29 11.90
C THR A 277 1.52 -12.99 11.84
N GLY A 278 0.89 -13.04 10.66
CA GLY A 278 -0.52 -12.70 10.45
C GLY A 278 -0.87 -11.22 10.71
N GLY A 279 0.12 -10.35 10.96
CA GLY A 279 -0.11 -9.01 11.49
C GLY A 279 -0.39 -7.91 10.45
N PHE A 280 -0.24 -8.18 9.15
CA PHE A 280 -0.58 -7.21 8.12
C PHE A 280 -2.09 -7.17 7.87
N THR A 281 -2.70 -6.00 8.01
CA THR A 281 -4.13 -5.78 7.76
C THR A 281 -4.43 -5.54 6.29
N ALA A 282 -3.49 -4.95 5.54
CA ALA A 282 -3.65 -4.65 4.12
C ALA A 282 -2.32 -4.50 3.39
N PHE A 283 -2.40 -4.63 2.06
CA PHE A 283 -1.33 -4.26 1.13
C PHE A 283 -1.75 -3.10 0.24
N ILE A 284 -0.83 -2.17 0.00
CA ILE A 284 -1.00 -0.99 -0.87
C ILE A 284 0.20 -0.88 -1.81
N CYS A 285 -0.02 -0.94 -3.12
CA CYS A 285 1.01 -0.56 -4.09
C CYS A 285 0.71 0.82 -4.70
N TRP A 286 1.75 1.59 -4.94
CA TRP A 286 1.66 2.91 -5.53
C TRP A 286 2.88 3.24 -6.39
N THR A 287 2.69 4.12 -7.38
CA THR A 287 3.76 4.45 -8.32
C THR A 287 4.62 5.60 -7.80
N PHE A 288 5.92 5.52 -8.05
CA PHE A 288 6.83 6.61 -7.78
C PHE A 288 6.41 7.88 -8.53
N GLN A 289 6.47 9.01 -7.83
CA GLN A 289 6.22 10.35 -8.38
C GLN A 289 7.55 11.10 -8.48
N PRO A 290 8.05 11.39 -9.69
CA PRO A 290 9.42 11.88 -9.87
C PRO A 290 9.60 13.39 -9.67
N GLU A 291 8.53 14.19 -9.68
CA GLU A 291 8.63 15.65 -9.62
C GLU A 291 9.31 16.11 -8.33
N ASN A 292 10.18 17.11 -8.46
CA ASN A 292 10.94 17.70 -7.35
C ASN A 292 11.83 16.71 -6.57
N THR A 293 12.05 15.49 -7.08
CA THR A 293 12.94 14.50 -6.45
C THR A 293 14.32 14.46 -7.12
N LYS A 294 15.29 13.84 -6.43
CA LYS A 294 16.64 13.62 -6.99
C LYS A 294 16.73 12.33 -7.83
N LEU A 295 15.74 11.45 -7.71
CA LEU A 295 15.70 10.20 -8.46
C LEU A 295 15.11 10.44 -9.85
N ARG A 296 15.87 10.11 -10.89
CA ARG A 296 15.42 10.25 -12.28
C ARG A 296 14.80 8.93 -12.74
N ALA A 297 13.52 8.96 -13.02
CA ALA A 297 12.77 7.86 -13.66
C ALA A 297 11.59 8.45 -14.43
N GLU A 298 11.20 7.79 -15.50
CA GLU A 298 9.98 8.13 -16.23
C GLU A 298 8.76 7.64 -15.42
N PRO A 299 7.69 8.42 -15.30
CA PRO A 299 6.49 7.98 -14.62
C PRO A 299 5.88 6.75 -15.30
N VAL A 300 5.50 5.76 -14.53
CA VAL A 300 4.75 4.61 -15.06
C VAL A 300 3.29 4.97 -15.29
N GLY A 301 2.71 4.42 -16.37
CA GLY A 301 1.32 4.67 -16.73
C GLY A 301 0.34 3.85 -15.91
N SER A 302 -0.96 4.19 -16.06
CA SER A 302 -2.05 3.52 -15.34
C SER A 302 -2.16 2.02 -15.68
N ALA A 303 -1.81 1.60 -16.88
CA ALA A 303 -1.81 0.18 -17.27
C ALA A 303 -0.83 -0.63 -16.42
N GLU A 304 0.37 -0.09 -16.18
CA GLU A 304 1.38 -0.74 -15.34
C GLU A 304 0.96 -0.75 -13.87
N TYR A 305 0.33 0.33 -13.37
CA TYR A 305 -0.25 0.34 -12.04
C TYR A 305 -1.31 -0.76 -11.87
N LEU A 306 -2.28 -0.84 -12.79
CA LEU A 306 -3.33 -1.85 -12.74
C LEU A 306 -2.78 -3.27 -12.85
N ARG A 307 -1.74 -3.48 -13.65
CA ARG A 307 -1.02 -4.76 -13.75
C ARG A 307 -0.41 -5.18 -12.41
N MET A 308 0.29 -4.27 -11.74
CA MET A 308 0.89 -4.55 -10.44
C MET A 308 -0.17 -4.71 -9.34
N GLN A 309 -1.24 -3.93 -9.37
CA GLN A 309 -2.39 -4.08 -8.47
C GLN A 309 -3.00 -5.48 -8.59
N ALA A 310 -3.25 -5.93 -9.83
CA ALA A 310 -3.78 -7.25 -10.12
C ALA A 310 -2.82 -8.38 -9.70
N LEU A 311 -1.55 -8.27 -10.08
CA LEU A 311 -0.55 -9.27 -9.72
C LEU A 311 -0.39 -9.39 -8.21
N SER A 312 -0.39 -8.25 -7.50
CA SER A 312 -0.30 -8.24 -6.04
C SER A 312 -1.47 -8.99 -5.39
N ARG A 313 -2.70 -8.79 -5.87
CA ARG A 313 -3.87 -9.53 -5.38
C ARG A 313 -3.76 -11.03 -5.63
N VAL A 314 -3.27 -11.43 -6.80
CA VAL A 314 -3.12 -12.86 -7.14
C VAL A 314 -2.01 -13.50 -6.30
N PHE A 315 -0.89 -12.81 -6.11
CA PHE A 315 0.30 -13.35 -5.45
C PHE A 315 0.20 -13.36 -3.92
N LEU A 316 -0.41 -12.31 -3.32
CA LEU A 316 -0.57 -12.17 -1.88
C LEU A 316 -1.85 -12.87 -1.41
N ASP A 317 -1.89 -14.20 -1.52
CA ASP A 317 -3.04 -15.05 -1.21
C ASP A 317 -3.46 -15.00 0.26
N ASN A 318 -2.55 -14.63 1.15
CA ASN A 318 -2.74 -14.49 2.60
C ASN A 318 -3.05 -13.05 3.07
N PHE A 319 -3.21 -12.09 2.15
CA PHE A 319 -3.69 -10.74 2.45
C PHE A 319 -5.18 -10.60 2.14
N THR A 320 -5.99 -10.40 3.16
CA THR A 320 -7.44 -10.20 2.97
C THR A 320 -7.74 -8.90 2.21
N ASN A 321 -7.01 -7.81 2.52
CA ASN A 321 -7.29 -6.51 1.95
C ASN A 321 -6.14 -6.03 1.07
N VAL A 322 -6.51 -5.56 -0.13
CA VAL A 322 -5.62 -4.85 -1.05
C VAL A 322 -6.29 -3.53 -1.40
N GLN A 323 -5.59 -2.44 -1.09
CA GLN A 323 -6.11 -1.09 -1.24
C GLN A 323 -5.79 -0.52 -2.63
N SER A 324 -6.72 0.27 -3.16
CA SER A 324 -6.50 1.11 -4.33
C SER A 324 -5.70 2.36 -3.98
N SER A 325 -4.76 2.79 -4.84
CA SER A 325 -3.93 3.99 -4.62
C SER A 325 -4.39 5.17 -5.48
N TRP A 326 -5.60 5.66 -5.24
CA TRP A 326 -6.15 6.80 -5.99
C TRP A 326 -5.37 8.11 -5.76
N VAL A 327 -4.69 8.28 -4.64
CA VAL A 327 -3.89 9.47 -4.31
C VAL A 327 -2.80 9.73 -5.36
N THR A 328 -2.16 8.68 -5.88
CA THR A 328 -1.13 8.78 -6.93
C THR A 328 -1.66 8.56 -8.34
N GLN A 329 -2.78 7.85 -8.50
CA GLN A 329 -3.33 7.44 -9.80
C GLN A 329 -4.52 8.29 -10.27
N GLY A 330 -5.08 9.08 -9.39
CA GLY A 330 -6.33 9.79 -9.59
C GLY A 330 -7.58 8.94 -9.33
N PRO A 331 -8.72 9.61 -9.09
CA PRO A 331 -9.97 8.96 -8.70
C PRO A 331 -10.46 7.89 -9.70
N LYS A 332 -10.37 8.17 -11.00
CA LYS A 332 -10.86 7.28 -12.06
C LYS A 332 -10.10 5.96 -12.11
N ILE A 333 -8.77 6.02 -12.02
CA ILE A 333 -7.96 4.80 -11.99
C ILE A 333 -8.11 4.09 -10.64
N GLY A 334 -8.25 4.83 -9.54
CA GLY A 334 -8.62 4.27 -8.24
C GLY A 334 -9.93 3.46 -8.31
N GLN A 335 -10.95 3.96 -9.00
CA GLN A 335 -12.21 3.25 -9.24
C GLN A 335 -12.00 1.99 -10.09
N VAL A 336 -11.24 2.07 -11.19
CA VAL A 336 -10.95 0.93 -12.06
C VAL A 336 -10.20 -0.17 -11.30
N ALA A 337 -9.30 0.18 -10.39
CA ALA A 337 -8.52 -0.76 -9.58
C ALA A 337 -9.41 -1.71 -8.74
N LEU A 338 -10.66 -1.34 -8.43
CA LEU A 338 -11.64 -2.20 -7.78
C LEU A 338 -11.98 -3.45 -8.62
N ARG A 339 -11.82 -3.39 -9.94
CA ARG A 339 -11.97 -4.53 -10.86
C ARG A 339 -10.65 -5.29 -11.06
N TYR A 340 -9.54 -4.73 -10.59
CA TYR A 340 -8.20 -5.30 -10.64
C TYR A 340 -7.72 -5.79 -9.26
N GLY A 341 -8.66 -6.27 -8.43
CA GLY A 341 -8.35 -6.97 -7.18
C GLY A 341 -8.38 -6.11 -5.92
N ALA A 342 -8.57 -4.80 -5.99
CA ALA A 342 -8.76 -3.97 -4.80
C ALA A 342 -10.14 -4.21 -4.17
N ASN A 343 -10.20 -4.24 -2.84
CA ASN A 343 -11.43 -4.33 -2.05
C ASN A 343 -11.52 -3.21 -0.97
N ASP A 344 -10.59 -2.27 -1.03
CA ASP A 344 -10.57 -1.08 -0.20
C ASP A 344 -10.19 0.13 -1.08
N PHE A 345 -10.92 1.22 -0.94
CA PHE A 345 -10.64 2.46 -1.70
C PHE A 345 -9.57 3.31 -1.02
N GLY A 346 -9.30 3.05 0.25
CA GLY A 346 -8.32 3.76 1.06
C GLY A 346 -8.92 4.94 1.83
N SER A 347 -8.09 5.92 2.09
CA SER A 347 -8.41 7.12 2.88
C SER A 347 -9.02 8.21 2.03
N VAL A 348 -9.83 9.08 2.65
CA VAL A 348 -10.20 10.41 2.09
C VAL A 348 -8.99 11.34 1.98
N MET A 349 -7.89 11.04 2.69
CA MET A 349 -6.63 11.78 2.67
C MET A 349 -6.84 13.29 2.87
N MET A 350 -7.40 13.69 4.02
CA MET A 350 -7.67 15.09 4.35
C MET A 350 -6.44 16.00 4.18
N GLU A 351 -5.26 15.45 4.45
CA GLU A 351 -3.97 16.11 4.27
C GLU A 351 -2.97 15.14 3.67
N GLU A 352 -2.23 15.59 2.68
CA GLU A 352 -1.12 14.83 2.09
C GLU A 352 0.01 15.80 1.74
N ASN A 353 1.14 15.66 2.43
CA ASN A 353 2.27 16.59 2.33
C ASN A 353 3.49 15.97 1.64
N VAL A 354 3.54 14.66 1.47
CA VAL A 354 4.72 13.95 0.97
C VAL A 354 4.67 13.79 -0.55
N VAL A 355 3.64 13.12 -1.07
CA VAL A 355 3.51 12.94 -2.53
C VAL A 355 2.98 14.18 -3.24
N SER A 356 2.32 15.09 -2.52
CA SER A 356 1.94 16.40 -3.09
C SER A 356 3.16 17.26 -3.44
N LYS A 357 4.25 17.17 -2.66
CA LYS A 357 5.52 17.82 -3.00
C LYS A 357 6.18 17.20 -4.25
N ALA A 358 5.81 15.98 -4.60
CA ALA A 358 6.22 15.28 -5.80
C ALA A 358 5.16 15.32 -6.93
N GLY A 359 4.20 16.26 -6.88
CA GLY A 359 3.26 16.58 -7.96
C GLY A 359 1.90 15.90 -7.91
N ALA A 360 1.62 14.99 -6.97
CA ALA A 360 0.32 14.34 -6.82
C ALA A 360 -0.64 15.22 -6.00
N ASN A 361 -1.69 15.76 -6.64
CA ASN A 361 -2.59 16.77 -6.03
C ASN A 361 -4.06 16.37 -6.05
N PHE A 362 -4.37 15.08 -6.07
CA PHE A 362 -5.76 14.62 -6.01
C PHE A 362 -6.30 14.72 -4.58
N ARG A 363 -7.57 15.11 -4.46
CA ARG A 363 -8.33 15.16 -3.22
C ARG A 363 -9.72 14.61 -3.45
N LEU A 364 -10.27 13.92 -2.47
CA LEU A 364 -11.63 13.40 -2.48
C LEU A 364 -12.28 13.58 -1.10
N GLU A 365 -13.56 13.95 -1.12
CA GLU A 365 -14.41 13.88 0.06
C GLU A 365 -15.06 12.50 0.21
N SER A 366 -15.56 12.17 1.40
CA SER A 366 -16.21 10.88 1.66
C SER A 366 -17.32 10.56 0.68
N GLN A 367 -18.18 11.56 0.35
CA GLN A 367 -19.30 11.38 -0.58
C GLN A 367 -18.83 11.04 -2.00
N GLU A 368 -17.70 11.63 -2.43
CA GLU A 368 -17.13 11.36 -3.75
C GLU A 368 -16.57 9.92 -3.81
N ILE A 369 -15.88 9.47 -2.76
CA ILE A 369 -15.40 8.08 -2.64
C ILE A 369 -16.59 7.11 -2.69
N GLU A 370 -17.63 7.38 -1.91
CA GLU A 370 -18.84 6.52 -1.92
C GLU A 370 -19.50 6.46 -3.29
N ASN A 371 -19.60 7.57 -4.01
CA ASN A 371 -20.15 7.60 -5.35
C ASN A 371 -19.31 6.78 -6.33
N LEU A 372 -17.98 6.92 -6.29
CA LEU A 372 -17.07 6.13 -7.12
C LEU A 372 -17.21 4.61 -6.85
N ILE A 373 -17.37 4.22 -5.57
CA ILE A 373 -17.58 2.83 -5.18
C ILE A 373 -18.93 2.31 -5.70
N ARG A 374 -20.02 3.10 -5.55
CA ARG A 374 -21.37 2.73 -6.04
C ARG A 374 -21.41 2.60 -7.57
N GLU A 375 -20.80 3.54 -8.29
CA GLU A 375 -20.69 3.49 -9.75
C GLU A 375 -19.90 2.27 -10.25
N ALA A 376 -18.92 1.79 -9.47
CA ALA A 376 -18.21 0.55 -9.74
C ALA A 376 -19.05 -0.71 -9.46
N GLY A 377 -20.27 -0.56 -8.91
CA GLY A 377 -21.20 -1.64 -8.61
C GLY A 377 -20.98 -2.29 -7.24
N TYR A 378 -20.40 -1.56 -6.28
CA TYR A 378 -20.17 -2.04 -4.92
C TYR A 378 -20.88 -1.16 -3.87
N THR A 379 -21.04 -1.70 -2.67
CA THR A 379 -21.57 -0.99 -1.51
C THR A 379 -20.42 -0.36 -0.72
N PRO A 380 -20.35 0.97 -0.60
CA PRO A 380 -19.34 1.63 0.23
C PRO A 380 -19.63 1.40 1.71
N ARG A 381 -18.62 1.08 2.50
CA ARG A 381 -18.71 0.99 3.95
C ARG A 381 -17.47 1.61 4.61
N ARG A 382 -17.69 2.35 5.68
CA ARG A 382 -16.59 2.87 6.50
C ARG A 382 -15.97 1.76 7.32
N ARG A 383 -14.65 1.84 7.53
CA ARG A 383 -13.89 0.90 8.34
C ARG A 383 -12.92 1.59 9.30
N ASN A 384 -12.50 0.87 10.32
CA ASN A 384 -11.35 1.23 11.14
C ASN A 384 -10.03 0.65 10.56
N ASN A 385 -8.92 0.77 11.30
CA ASN A 385 -7.61 0.24 10.89
C ASN A 385 -7.56 -1.30 10.83
N TRP A 386 -8.41 -1.97 11.58
CA TRP A 386 -8.49 -3.44 11.62
C TRP A 386 -9.46 -4.01 10.59
N TYR A 387 -9.97 -3.16 9.69
CA TYR A 387 -10.97 -3.51 8.67
C TYR A 387 -12.31 -3.97 9.21
N GLU A 388 -12.63 -3.61 10.46
CA GLU A 388 -13.97 -3.72 11.03
C GLU A 388 -14.83 -2.56 10.53
N LEU A 389 -16.10 -2.84 10.24
CA LEU A 389 -17.04 -1.81 9.81
C LEU A 389 -17.46 -0.93 11.00
N VAL A 390 -17.56 0.39 10.77
CA VAL A 390 -17.78 1.41 11.82
C VAL A 390 -19.02 2.29 11.58
N ASP A 391 -19.97 1.85 10.79
CA ASP A 391 -21.26 2.50 10.48
C ASP A 391 -22.45 1.64 10.77
#